data_824be28d8091cf1ebe71d55ba30c4870
#
_entry.id   824be28d8091cf1ebe71d55ba30c4870
#
_cell.length_a   1.000
_cell.length_b   1.000
_cell.length_c   1.000
_cell.angle_alpha   90.00
_cell.angle_beta   90.00
_cell.angle_gamma   90.00
#
_symmetry.space_group_name_H-M   'P 1'
#
loop_
_entity.id
_entity.type
_entity.pdbx_description
1 polymer ?
#
loop_
_entity_poly.entity_id
_entity_poly.type
_entity_poly.pdbx_seq_one_letter_code
_entity_poly.pdbx_strand_id
1 'polypeptide(L)'
;MVKHLKNWQKNNVPLGIKEFKIIWKEFRDALEYNEPFPMLEGISSYSWQRLESTFGAINYRGFSGAYRFEPGSIAVAAYLCFVNRGHCLNNGNKRASLLSAIGYLKLNNLFLDMSWKKLYDLSKSIANSPFSVEEQIPIVARIIAEYIVPYDESKKSDLIESAIVWYIKSSEINER
;
A
#
# COMPACT_ATOMS: atom_id res chain seq x y z
N MET A 1 -3.45 22.02 8.66
CA MET A 1 -2.97 21.48 7.34
C MET A 1 -1.48 21.79 7.23
N VAL A 2 -0.65 20.76 7.33
CA VAL A 2 0.79 20.88 7.61
C VAL A 2 1.53 21.42 6.39
N LYS A 3 2.33 22.48 6.57
CA LYS A 3 3.13 23.16 5.52
C LYS A 3 4.03 22.21 4.70
N HIS A 4 4.44 21.07 5.27
CA HIS A 4 5.29 20.06 4.62
C HIS A 4 4.61 19.31 3.50
N LEU A 5 3.28 19.21 3.48
CA LEU A 5 2.54 18.52 2.41
C LEU A 5 2.47 19.30 1.09
N LYS A 6 2.70 20.62 1.09
CA LYS A 6 2.65 21.43 -0.15
C LYS A 6 3.83 21.19 -1.09
N ASN A 7 5.01 20.83 -0.57
CA ASN A 7 6.17 20.54 -1.43
C ASN A 7 6.12 19.14 -2.06
N TRP A 8 5.38 18.22 -1.48
CA TRP A 8 5.20 16.87 -1.96
C TRP A 8 4.43 16.81 -3.30
N GLN A 9 3.43 17.67 -3.48
CA GLN A 9 2.62 17.69 -4.70
C GLN A 9 3.42 18.01 -5.98
N LYS A 10 4.55 18.72 -5.86
CA LYS A 10 5.36 19.15 -7.02
C LYS A 10 6.25 18.04 -7.61
N ASN A 11 6.71 17.10 -6.79
CA ASN A 11 7.69 16.07 -7.15
C ASN A 11 7.14 14.65 -6.93
N ASN A 12 5.84 14.47 -7.07
CA ASN A 12 5.21 13.17 -6.83
C ASN A 12 5.78 12.09 -7.77
N VAL A 13 6.31 11.03 -7.16
CA VAL A 13 6.81 9.84 -7.85
C VAL A 13 5.77 8.73 -7.72
N PRO A 14 5.12 8.33 -8.82
CA PRO A 14 4.17 7.23 -8.79
C PRO A 14 4.88 5.90 -8.56
N LEU A 15 4.24 4.98 -7.85
CA LEU A 15 4.74 3.60 -7.71
C LEU A 15 4.43 2.83 -8.99
N GLY A 16 5.47 2.34 -9.66
CA GLY A 16 5.37 1.44 -10.80
C GLY A 16 5.50 -0.04 -10.39
N ILE A 17 5.22 -0.93 -11.34
CA ILE A 17 5.33 -2.38 -11.11
C ILE A 17 6.78 -2.81 -10.84
N LYS A 18 7.77 -2.13 -11.42
CA LYS A 18 9.21 -2.44 -11.23
C LYS A 18 9.62 -2.19 -9.78
N GLU A 19 9.28 -1.02 -9.25
CA GLU A 19 9.56 -0.63 -7.87
C GLU A 19 8.82 -1.54 -6.90
N PHE A 20 7.57 -1.87 -7.20
CA PHE A 20 6.78 -2.78 -6.37
C PHE A 20 7.37 -4.19 -6.32
N LYS A 21 7.91 -4.71 -7.43
CA LYS A 21 8.59 -6.03 -7.45
C LYS A 21 9.81 -6.06 -6.52
N ILE A 22 10.55 -4.96 -6.43
CA ILE A 22 11.70 -4.84 -5.51
C ILE A 22 11.20 -4.90 -4.06
N ILE A 23 10.20 -4.09 -3.72
CA ILE A 23 9.62 -4.05 -2.37
C ILE A 23 9.02 -5.41 -1.99
N TRP A 24 8.33 -6.05 -2.93
CA TRP A 24 7.76 -7.39 -2.73
C TRP A 24 8.83 -8.42 -2.46
N LYS A 25 9.95 -8.37 -3.21
CA LYS A 25 11.08 -9.27 -2.99
C LYS A 25 11.72 -9.05 -1.62
N GLU A 26 12.02 -7.80 -1.25
CA GLU A 26 12.57 -7.46 0.07
C GLU A 26 11.67 -7.97 1.21
N PHE A 27 10.36 -7.79 1.07
CA PHE A 27 9.38 -8.28 2.04
C PHE A 27 9.35 -9.80 2.13
N ARG A 28 9.38 -10.49 0.99
CA ARG A 28 9.43 -11.95 0.92
C ARG A 28 10.70 -12.49 1.57
N ASP A 29 11.87 -11.95 1.15
CA ASP A 29 13.16 -12.41 1.62
C ASP A 29 13.28 -12.23 3.16
N ALA A 30 12.70 -11.17 3.71
CA ALA A 30 12.65 -10.93 5.14
C ALA A 30 11.71 -11.92 5.88
N LEU A 31 10.63 -12.37 5.24
CA LEU A 31 9.73 -13.38 5.80
C LEU A 31 10.30 -14.80 5.73
N GLU A 32 10.91 -15.18 4.60
CA GLU A 32 11.53 -16.49 4.41
C GLU A 32 12.64 -16.76 5.45
N TYR A 33 13.29 -15.72 5.94
CA TYR A 33 14.27 -15.83 7.02
C TYR A 33 13.66 -16.26 8.36
N ASN A 34 12.38 -15.99 8.59
CA ASN A 34 11.71 -16.23 9.87
C ASN A 34 10.79 -17.43 9.85
N GLU A 35 10.18 -17.81 8.70
CA GLU A 35 9.35 -19.03 8.56
C GLU A 35 9.03 -19.35 7.09
N PRO A 36 8.83 -20.64 6.71
CA PRO A 36 8.40 -21.00 5.36
C PRO A 36 6.93 -20.65 5.15
N PHE A 37 6.65 -19.54 4.47
CA PHE A 37 5.30 -19.14 4.14
C PHE A 37 4.92 -19.53 2.71
N PRO A 38 4.02 -20.53 2.53
CA PRO A 38 3.59 -21.00 1.21
C PRO A 38 2.86 -19.94 0.38
N MET A 39 2.53 -18.80 0.96
CA MET A 39 1.75 -17.74 0.30
C MET A 39 2.55 -16.81 -0.61
N LEU A 40 3.87 -16.91 -0.59
CA LEU A 40 4.76 -16.10 -1.41
C LEU A 40 5.27 -16.87 -2.62
N GLU A 41 4.95 -18.17 -2.70
CA GLU A 41 5.23 -18.97 -3.86
C GLU A 41 4.35 -18.51 -5.03
N GLY A 42 5.00 -17.87 -5.99
CA GLY A 42 4.46 -17.72 -7.32
C GLY A 42 3.32 -16.72 -7.49
N ILE A 43 3.59 -15.43 -7.36
CA ILE A 43 2.75 -14.49 -8.09
C ILE A 43 2.84 -14.88 -9.57
N SER A 44 1.74 -15.37 -10.13
CA SER A 44 1.68 -15.77 -11.53
C SER A 44 1.96 -14.56 -12.44
N SER A 45 2.42 -14.80 -13.66
CA SER A 45 2.59 -13.75 -14.67
C SER A 45 1.29 -12.95 -14.87
N TYR A 46 0.15 -13.61 -14.81
CA TYR A 46 -1.17 -13.00 -14.89
C TYR A 46 -1.46 -12.05 -13.72
N SER A 47 -1.12 -12.45 -12.50
CA SER A 47 -1.28 -11.58 -11.32
C SER A 47 -0.37 -10.34 -11.39
N TRP A 48 0.84 -10.48 -11.92
CA TRP A 48 1.72 -9.33 -12.16
C TRP A 48 1.14 -8.35 -13.19
N GLN A 49 0.56 -8.86 -14.28
CA GLN A 49 -0.11 -8.03 -15.29
C GLN A 49 -1.31 -7.29 -14.71
N ARG A 50 -2.10 -7.93 -13.84
CA ARG A 50 -3.22 -7.29 -13.16
C ARG A 50 -2.77 -6.18 -12.21
N LEU A 51 -1.72 -6.40 -11.43
CA LEU A 51 -1.13 -5.36 -10.58
C LEU A 51 -0.60 -4.20 -11.42
N GLU A 52 0.09 -4.46 -12.52
CA GLU A 52 0.61 -3.43 -13.43
C GLU A 52 -0.53 -2.60 -14.03
N SER A 53 -1.60 -3.25 -14.50
CA SER A 53 -2.79 -2.56 -14.99
C SER A 53 -3.45 -1.70 -13.90
N THR A 54 -3.55 -2.24 -12.67
CA THR A 54 -4.10 -1.51 -11.52
C THR A 54 -3.26 -0.27 -11.21
N PHE A 55 -1.93 -0.39 -11.18
CA PHE A 55 -1.04 0.75 -10.95
C PHE A 55 -1.13 1.76 -12.09
N GLY A 56 -1.22 1.29 -13.35
CA GLY A 56 -1.46 2.16 -14.49
C GLY A 56 -2.74 2.99 -14.36
N ALA A 57 -3.82 2.36 -13.89
CA ALA A 57 -5.09 3.03 -13.66
C ALA A 57 -5.04 4.05 -12.51
N ILE A 58 -4.28 3.76 -11.43
CA ILE A 58 -4.08 4.68 -10.30
C ILE A 58 -3.22 5.87 -10.74
N ASN A 59 -2.15 5.61 -11.50
CA ASN A 59 -1.17 6.61 -11.91
C ASN A 59 -1.59 7.40 -13.16
N TYR A 60 -2.76 7.09 -13.71
CA TYR A 60 -3.23 7.72 -14.94
C TYR A 60 -3.27 9.25 -14.82
N ARG A 61 -2.79 9.91 -15.87
CA ARG A 61 -2.91 11.36 -16.05
C ARG A 61 -3.82 11.64 -17.24
N GLY A 62 -4.80 12.50 -17.01
CA GLY A 62 -5.67 12.98 -18.09
C GLY A 62 -4.92 13.84 -19.11
N PHE A 63 -5.59 14.25 -20.16
CA PHE A 63 -5.04 15.13 -21.21
C PHE A 63 -4.50 16.48 -20.68
N SER A 64 -5.03 16.95 -19.54
CA SER A 64 -4.54 18.15 -18.85
C SER A 64 -3.23 17.91 -18.08
N GLY A 65 -2.72 16.67 -18.02
CA GLY A 65 -1.60 16.28 -17.17
C GLY A 65 -1.98 16.08 -15.70
N ALA A 66 -3.24 16.30 -15.33
CA ALA A 66 -3.73 16.10 -13.97
C ALA A 66 -3.78 14.60 -13.62
N TYR A 67 -3.37 14.27 -12.41
CA TYR A 67 -3.51 12.91 -11.88
C TYR A 67 -4.99 12.55 -11.68
N ARG A 68 -5.35 11.29 -11.96
CA ARG A 68 -6.67 10.74 -11.61
C ARG A 68 -6.93 10.84 -10.11
N PHE A 69 -5.91 10.56 -9.31
CA PHE A 69 -5.92 10.71 -7.86
C PHE A 69 -4.84 11.71 -7.47
N GLU A 70 -5.24 12.79 -6.82
CA GLU A 70 -4.30 13.80 -6.37
C GLU A 70 -3.21 13.20 -5.48
N PRO A 71 -1.93 13.61 -5.66
CA PRO A 71 -0.85 13.21 -4.77
C PRO A 71 -1.20 13.50 -3.31
N GLY A 72 -0.84 12.57 -2.43
CA GLY A 72 -1.16 12.73 -1.03
C GLY A 72 -1.94 11.55 -0.49
N SER A 73 -2.72 11.79 0.55
CA SER A 73 -3.56 10.77 1.17
C SER A 73 -4.54 10.13 0.18
N ILE A 74 -5.00 10.87 -0.84
CA ILE A 74 -5.88 10.35 -1.89
C ILE A 74 -5.16 9.28 -2.72
N ALA A 75 -3.93 9.54 -3.18
CA ALA A 75 -3.17 8.55 -3.94
C ALA A 75 -2.84 7.31 -3.08
N VAL A 76 -2.44 7.51 -1.81
CA VAL A 76 -2.20 6.40 -0.87
C VAL A 76 -3.46 5.56 -0.68
N ALA A 77 -4.61 6.21 -0.49
CA ALA A 77 -5.90 5.53 -0.36
C ALA A 77 -6.29 4.78 -1.64
N ALA A 78 -5.97 5.33 -2.82
CA ALA A 78 -6.21 4.64 -4.08
C ALA A 78 -5.41 3.33 -4.17
N TYR A 79 -4.11 3.32 -3.81
CA TYR A 79 -3.32 2.08 -3.73
C TYR A 79 -3.92 1.08 -2.73
N LEU A 80 -4.31 1.55 -1.53
CA LEU A 80 -4.95 0.69 -0.52
C LEU A 80 -6.24 0.07 -1.03
N CYS A 81 -7.13 0.85 -1.62
CA CYS A 81 -8.46 0.39 -2.03
C CYS A 81 -8.42 -0.47 -3.31
N PHE A 82 -7.77 0.01 -4.37
CA PHE A 82 -7.74 -0.71 -5.65
C PHE A 82 -6.99 -2.04 -5.58
N VAL A 83 -5.84 -2.10 -4.90
CA VAL A 83 -5.08 -3.34 -4.79
C VAL A 83 -5.76 -4.33 -3.84
N ASN A 84 -6.35 -3.83 -2.73
CA ASN A 84 -7.05 -4.67 -1.77
C ASN A 84 -8.25 -5.37 -2.41
N ARG A 85 -9.09 -4.63 -3.13
CA ARG A 85 -10.36 -5.11 -3.69
C ARG A 85 -10.29 -5.54 -5.15
N GLY A 86 -9.19 -5.21 -5.84
CA GLY A 86 -9.00 -5.55 -7.24
C GLY A 86 -8.76 -7.03 -7.52
N HIS A 87 -8.64 -7.85 -6.48
CA HIS A 87 -8.35 -9.30 -6.60
C HIS A 87 -7.19 -9.59 -7.56
N CYS A 88 -6.14 -8.75 -7.51
CA CYS A 88 -4.99 -8.90 -8.38
C CYS A 88 -4.23 -10.19 -8.10
N LEU A 89 -4.26 -10.66 -6.86
CA LEU A 89 -3.63 -11.90 -6.41
C LEU A 89 -4.71 -12.90 -5.99
N ASN A 90 -4.43 -14.19 -6.13
CA ASN A 90 -5.30 -15.26 -5.61
C ASN A 90 -5.41 -15.17 -4.07
N ASN A 91 -4.32 -14.80 -3.42
CA ASN A 91 -4.28 -14.52 -1.99
C ASN A 91 -3.30 -13.38 -1.71
N GLY A 92 -3.46 -12.69 -0.56
CA GLY A 92 -2.54 -11.64 -0.14
C GLY A 92 -2.85 -10.23 -0.66
N ASN A 93 -4.02 -9.99 -1.26
CA ASN A 93 -4.38 -8.65 -1.77
C ASN A 93 -4.31 -7.56 -0.70
N LYS A 94 -4.72 -7.85 0.55
CA LYS A 94 -4.62 -6.91 1.68
C LYS A 94 -3.17 -6.50 1.96
N ARG A 95 -2.23 -7.45 1.89
CA ARG A 95 -0.79 -7.20 2.10
C ARG A 95 -0.17 -6.46 0.93
N ALA A 96 -0.50 -6.89 -0.29
CA ALA A 96 -0.05 -6.19 -1.50
C ALA A 96 -0.52 -4.74 -1.51
N SER A 97 -1.74 -4.46 -1.06
CA SER A 97 -2.26 -3.09 -0.97
C SER A 97 -1.47 -2.25 0.03
N LEU A 98 -1.15 -2.81 1.21
CA LEU A 98 -0.35 -2.14 2.22
C LEU A 98 1.07 -1.88 1.70
N LEU A 99 1.73 -2.88 1.13
CA LEU A 99 3.07 -2.73 0.53
C LEU A 99 3.09 -1.71 -0.61
N SER A 100 2.02 -1.64 -1.40
CA SER A 100 1.88 -0.62 -2.45
C SER A 100 1.78 0.79 -1.84
N ALA A 101 0.98 0.97 -0.82
CA ALA A 101 0.85 2.25 -0.13
C ALA A 101 2.16 2.70 0.54
N ILE A 102 2.83 1.78 1.23
CA ILE A 102 4.14 2.01 1.86
C ILE A 102 5.20 2.34 0.79
N GLY A 103 5.24 1.57 -0.31
CA GLY A 103 6.15 1.81 -1.41
C GLY A 103 5.98 3.17 -2.06
N TYR A 104 4.74 3.58 -2.31
CA TYR A 104 4.44 4.91 -2.82
C TYR A 104 4.89 6.01 -1.84
N LEU A 105 4.62 5.86 -0.55
CA LEU A 105 5.06 6.81 0.47
C LEU A 105 6.59 6.90 0.53
N LYS A 106 7.30 5.76 0.55
CA LYS A 106 8.76 5.70 0.58
C LYS A 106 9.39 6.41 -0.62
N LEU A 107 8.87 6.22 -1.84
CA LEU A 107 9.32 6.93 -3.04
C LEU A 107 9.14 8.45 -2.95
N ASN A 108 8.25 8.90 -2.08
CA ASN A 108 7.95 10.30 -1.87
C ASN A 108 8.51 10.84 -0.54
N ASN A 109 9.46 10.14 0.09
CA ASN A 109 10.07 10.48 1.37
C ASN A 109 9.04 10.70 2.49
N LEU A 110 8.05 9.83 2.53
CA LEU A 110 6.96 9.85 3.51
C LEU A 110 6.83 8.48 4.18
N PHE A 111 6.14 8.48 5.31
CA PHE A 111 5.88 7.32 6.13
C PHE A 111 4.43 7.32 6.63
N LEU A 112 3.88 6.12 6.90
CA LEU A 112 2.56 5.94 7.51
C LEU A 112 2.76 5.52 8.98
N ASP A 113 2.72 6.49 9.89
CA ASP A 113 2.89 6.29 11.33
C ASP A 113 1.58 5.78 11.97
N MET A 114 1.23 4.54 11.62
CA MET A 114 0.00 3.89 12.08
C MET A 114 0.35 2.53 12.70
N SER A 115 -0.23 2.23 13.88
CA SER A 115 -0.01 0.93 14.51
C SER A 115 -0.51 -0.22 13.63
N TRP A 116 0.15 -1.39 13.73
CA TRP A 116 -0.21 -2.60 12.97
C TRP A 116 -1.69 -2.99 13.15
N LYS A 117 -2.24 -2.82 14.34
CA LYS A 117 -3.64 -3.11 14.63
C LYS A 117 -4.57 -2.22 13.82
N LYS A 118 -4.31 -0.91 13.80
CA LYS A 118 -5.08 0.04 13.00
C LYS A 118 -4.98 -0.26 11.50
N LEU A 119 -3.78 -0.62 11.01
CA LEU A 119 -3.56 -1.00 9.61
C LEU A 119 -4.33 -2.27 9.23
N TYR A 120 -4.33 -3.27 10.12
CA TYR A 120 -5.10 -4.49 9.93
C TYR A 120 -6.61 -4.20 9.89
N ASP A 121 -7.12 -3.47 10.87
CA ASP A 121 -8.54 -3.11 10.97
C ASP A 121 -8.97 -2.29 9.75
N LEU A 122 -8.15 -1.34 9.30
CA LEU A 122 -8.38 -0.55 8.09
C LEU A 122 -8.42 -1.44 6.84
N SER A 123 -7.43 -2.31 6.68
CA SER A 123 -7.37 -3.23 5.53
C SER A 123 -8.58 -4.17 5.48
N LYS A 124 -9.03 -4.66 6.65
CA LYS A 124 -10.23 -5.48 6.76
C LYS A 124 -11.49 -4.69 6.44
N SER A 125 -11.60 -3.46 6.91
CA SER A 125 -12.74 -2.58 6.62
C SER A 125 -12.85 -2.26 5.13
N ILE A 126 -11.70 -2.03 4.46
CA ILE A 126 -11.66 -1.82 3.01
C ILE A 126 -12.17 -3.07 2.28
N ALA A 127 -11.70 -4.26 2.66
CA ALA A 127 -12.08 -5.51 2.00
C ALA A 127 -13.58 -5.83 2.13
N ASN A 128 -14.18 -5.50 3.27
CA ASN A 128 -15.57 -5.83 3.61
C ASN A 128 -16.56 -4.68 3.39
N SER A 129 -16.10 -3.57 2.82
CA SER A 129 -16.96 -2.41 2.63
C SER A 129 -18.05 -2.65 1.58
N PRO A 130 -19.28 -2.18 1.82
CA PRO A 130 -20.35 -2.20 0.83
C PRO A 130 -20.21 -1.14 -0.27
N PHE A 131 -19.35 -0.13 -0.05
CA PHE A 131 -19.12 0.94 -1.02
C PHE A 131 -18.28 0.48 -2.20
N SER A 132 -18.40 1.14 -3.35
CA SER A 132 -17.47 0.98 -4.47
C SER A 132 -16.05 1.38 -4.07
N VAL A 133 -15.06 0.99 -4.87
CA VAL A 133 -13.65 1.35 -4.61
C VAL A 133 -13.48 2.87 -4.62
N GLU A 134 -14.10 3.54 -5.59
CA GLU A 134 -14.03 4.99 -5.76
C GLU A 134 -14.66 5.75 -4.58
N GLU A 135 -15.79 5.28 -4.07
CA GLU A 135 -16.45 5.89 -2.90
C GLU A 135 -15.65 5.71 -1.61
N GLN A 136 -14.89 4.61 -1.51
CA GLN A 136 -14.03 4.36 -0.35
C GLN A 136 -12.81 5.26 -0.28
N ILE A 137 -12.23 5.64 -1.41
CA ILE A 137 -10.98 6.40 -1.46
C ILE A 137 -11.01 7.66 -0.60
N PRO A 138 -12.00 8.57 -0.71
CA PRO A 138 -12.03 9.76 0.13
C PRO A 138 -12.20 9.45 1.63
N ILE A 139 -12.89 8.37 1.97
CA ILE A 139 -13.08 7.94 3.36
C ILE A 139 -11.74 7.46 3.93
N VAL A 140 -11.07 6.56 3.23
CA VAL A 140 -9.76 6.03 3.63
C VAL A 140 -8.71 7.12 3.67
N ALA A 141 -8.69 8.03 2.67
CA ALA A 141 -7.78 9.16 2.61
C ALA A 141 -7.89 10.06 3.85
N ARG A 142 -9.11 10.31 4.33
CA ARG A 142 -9.34 11.10 5.56
C ARG A 142 -8.80 10.39 6.79
N ILE A 143 -8.97 9.07 6.90
CA ILE A 143 -8.48 8.27 8.01
C ILE A 143 -6.96 8.29 8.09
N ILE A 144 -6.27 8.14 6.95
CA ILE A 144 -4.81 8.01 6.92
C ILE A 144 -4.08 9.36 6.91
N ALA A 145 -4.77 10.46 6.58
CA ALA A 145 -4.14 11.76 6.38
C ALA A 145 -3.34 12.26 7.60
N GLU A 146 -3.81 11.97 8.80
CA GLU A 146 -3.16 12.36 10.05
C GLU A 146 -1.95 11.52 10.42
N TYR A 147 -1.80 10.32 9.80
CA TYR A 147 -0.71 9.38 10.02
C TYR A 147 0.39 9.47 8.97
N ILE A 148 0.22 10.27 7.92
CA ILE A 148 1.25 10.49 6.90
C ILE A 148 2.22 11.54 7.42
N VAL A 149 3.46 11.13 7.69
CA VAL A 149 4.53 11.97 8.23
C VAL A 149 5.75 11.95 7.32
N PRO A 150 6.66 12.94 7.40
CA PRO A 150 7.94 12.88 6.74
C PRO A 150 8.73 11.63 7.13
N TYR A 151 9.43 11.04 6.17
CA TYR A 151 10.30 9.90 6.43
C TYR A 151 11.49 10.32 7.28
N ASP A 152 11.77 9.54 8.32
CA ASP A 152 12.91 9.70 9.20
C ASP A 152 13.78 8.43 9.11
N GLU A 153 15.06 8.58 8.81
CA GLU A 153 15.98 7.43 8.68
C GLU A 153 16.12 6.63 9.97
N SER A 154 15.89 7.23 11.14
CA SER A 154 15.86 6.51 12.42
C SER A 154 14.71 5.50 12.50
N LYS A 155 13.67 5.64 11.67
CA LYS A 155 12.50 4.73 11.55
C LYS A 155 12.64 3.70 10.41
N LYS A 156 13.83 3.57 9.81
CA LYS A 156 14.06 2.75 8.61
C LYS A 156 13.84 1.25 8.85
N SER A 157 14.16 0.75 10.04
CA SER A 157 13.91 -0.65 10.41
C SER A 157 12.42 -0.95 10.59
N ASP A 158 11.63 0.03 11.03
CA ASP A 158 10.24 -0.18 11.44
C ASP A 158 9.29 -0.48 10.29
N LEU A 159 9.62 -0.12 9.04
CA LEU A 159 8.69 -0.27 7.90
C LEU A 159 8.53 -1.72 7.45
N ILE A 160 9.65 -2.40 7.21
CA ILE A 160 9.64 -3.81 6.84
C ILE A 160 9.27 -4.65 8.06
N GLU A 161 9.82 -4.32 9.23
CA GLU A 161 9.50 -4.97 10.48
C GLU A 161 8.01 -4.80 10.85
N SER A 162 7.45 -3.60 10.71
CA SER A 162 6.01 -3.38 10.93
C SER A 162 5.13 -4.15 9.96
N ALA A 163 5.53 -4.25 8.69
CA ALA A 163 4.83 -5.06 7.70
C ALA A 163 4.94 -6.56 8.01
N ILE A 164 6.11 -7.02 8.47
CA ILE A 164 6.37 -8.41 8.90
C ILE A 164 5.56 -8.72 10.15
N VAL A 165 5.63 -7.88 11.17
CA VAL A 165 4.85 -8.04 12.42
C VAL A 165 3.36 -8.05 12.13
N TRP A 166 2.88 -7.17 11.25
CA TRP A 166 1.49 -7.17 10.80
C TRP A 166 1.13 -8.48 10.11
N TYR A 167 2.03 -9.03 9.29
CA TYR A 167 1.81 -10.30 8.61
C TYR A 167 1.67 -11.46 9.61
N ILE A 168 2.65 -11.64 10.50
CA ILE A 168 2.68 -12.73 11.49
C ILE A 168 1.42 -12.68 12.35
N LYS A 169 1.07 -11.50 12.89
CA LYS A 169 -0.11 -11.36 13.74
C LYS A 169 -1.44 -11.51 13.01
N SER A 170 -1.50 -11.19 11.71
CA SER A 170 -2.72 -11.40 10.92
C SER A 170 -2.97 -12.88 10.59
N SER A 171 -1.91 -13.70 10.51
CA SER A 171 -2.05 -15.15 10.35
C SER A 171 -2.52 -15.83 11.64
N GLU A 172 -2.00 -15.43 12.80
CA GLU A 172 -2.44 -15.96 14.11
C GLU A 172 -3.93 -15.72 14.42
N ILE A 173 -4.51 -14.63 13.91
CA ILE A 173 -5.93 -14.28 14.12
C ILE A 173 -6.87 -15.12 13.22
N ASN A 174 -6.38 -15.56 12.06
CA ASN A 174 -7.18 -16.36 11.13
C ASN A 174 -7.20 -17.88 11.47
N GLU A 175 -6.39 -18.32 12.44
CA GLU A 175 -6.35 -19.70 12.92
C GLU A 175 -7.24 -19.94 14.17
N ARG A 176 -7.98 -18.94 14.61
CA ARG A 176 -8.97 -19.01 15.71
C ARG A 176 -10.36 -18.72 15.19
#